data_06c2127ef5f2fe466413703c1f537dc8
#
_entry.id   06c2127ef5f2fe466413703c1f537dc8
#
_cell.length_a   1.000
_cell.length_b   1.000
_cell.length_c   1.000
_cell.angle_alpha   90.00
_cell.angle_beta   90.00
_cell.angle_gamma   90.00
#
_symmetry.space_group_name_H-M   'P 1'
#
loop_
_entity.id
_entity.type
_entity.pdbx_description
1 polymer ?
#
loop_
_entity_poly.entity_id
_entity_poly.type
_entity_poly.pdbx_seq_one_letter_code
_entity_poly.pdbx_strand_id
1 'polypeptide(L)'
;MNYDQTLSRVETYFDKTALKTWERLTSTAPVSRIRQSVRDGRNQMRTKLISQLPKDLSGARVLDAGCGTGQLSEELALRGCQVVAADISPSLLNLARSRIPEHLHQNIELL
;
A
#
# COMPACT_ATOMS: atom_id res chain seq x y z
N MET A 1 -7.71 20.32 20.61
CA MET A 1 -8.13 19.25 19.69
C MET A 1 -7.78 17.94 20.34
N ASN A 2 -8.72 17.00 20.42
CA ASN A 2 -8.48 15.69 21.00
C ASN A 2 -7.98 14.69 19.95
N TYR A 3 -7.65 13.47 20.40
CA TYR A 3 -7.17 12.40 19.54
C TYR A 3 -8.16 12.08 18.41
N ASP A 4 -9.44 11.94 18.72
CA ASP A 4 -10.45 11.57 17.73
C ASP A 4 -10.60 12.63 16.63
N GLN A 5 -10.58 13.90 17.01
CA GLN A 5 -10.62 15.01 16.03
C GLN A 5 -9.37 15.03 15.17
N THR A 6 -8.21 14.80 15.74
CA THR A 6 -6.94 14.73 15.01
C THR A 6 -6.95 13.54 14.03
N LEU A 7 -7.39 12.38 14.50
CA LEU A 7 -7.51 11.18 13.67
C LEU A 7 -8.45 11.44 12.49
N SER A 8 -9.61 12.03 12.74
CA SER A 8 -10.60 12.35 11.71
C SER A 8 -10.04 13.30 10.65
N ARG A 9 -9.23 14.26 11.04
CA ARG A 9 -8.55 15.17 10.10
C ARG A 9 -7.53 14.46 9.24
N VAL A 10 -6.74 13.58 9.84
CA VAL A 10 -5.74 12.79 9.12
C VAL A 10 -6.44 11.86 8.11
N GLU A 11 -7.49 11.19 8.53
CA GLU A 11 -8.30 10.35 7.65
C GLU A 11 -8.85 11.14 6.47
N THR A 12 -9.43 12.32 6.72
CA THR A 12 -9.99 13.17 5.67
C THR A 12 -8.91 13.64 4.71
N TYR A 13 -7.73 14.01 5.22
CA TYR A 13 -6.61 14.42 4.38
C TYR A 13 -6.21 13.31 3.41
N PHE A 14 -5.94 12.11 3.91
CA PHE A 14 -5.53 11.00 3.06
C PHE A 14 -6.65 10.52 2.13
N ASP A 15 -7.90 10.54 2.61
CA ASP A 15 -9.02 10.01 1.84
C ASP A 15 -9.51 10.96 0.74
N LYS A 16 -9.47 12.28 0.98
CA LYS A 16 -10.06 13.26 0.05
C LYS A 16 -9.03 14.18 -0.60
N THR A 17 -8.01 14.60 0.13
CA THR A 17 -7.07 15.61 -0.33
C THR A 17 -5.84 14.98 -0.97
N ALA A 18 -5.29 13.94 -0.37
CA ALA A 18 -4.06 13.33 -0.83
C ALA A 18 -4.26 12.16 -1.81
N LEU A 19 -5.50 11.65 -1.95
CA LEU A 19 -5.78 10.46 -2.76
C LEU A 19 -5.21 10.57 -4.18
N LYS A 20 -5.50 11.66 -4.89
CA LYS A 20 -5.04 11.84 -6.27
C LYS A 20 -3.52 11.86 -6.36
N THR A 21 -2.87 12.50 -5.38
CA THR A 21 -1.40 12.56 -5.33
C THR A 21 -0.81 11.17 -5.12
N TRP A 22 -1.34 10.41 -4.17
CA TRP A 22 -0.88 9.05 -3.90
C TRP A 22 -1.19 8.10 -5.04
N GLU A 23 -2.38 8.22 -5.64
CA GLU A 23 -2.75 7.44 -6.82
C GLU A 23 -1.73 7.65 -7.95
N ARG A 24 -1.37 8.90 -8.22
CA ARG A 24 -0.41 9.24 -9.25
C ARG A 24 1.00 8.80 -8.91
N LEU A 25 1.43 9.03 -7.67
CA LEU A 25 2.76 8.68 -7.19
C LEU A 25 3.02 7.17 -7.27
N THR A 26 2.00 6.37 -7.00
CA THR A 26 2.09 4.90 -6.99
C THR A 26 1.73 4.27 -8.33
N SER A 27 1.52 5.06 -9.36
CA SER A 27 1.30 4.60 -10.73
C SER A 27 2.56 4.85 -11.58
N THR A 28 2.45 4.61 -12.88
CA THR A 28 3.51 4.95 -13.85
C THR A 28 3.29 6.32 -14.50
N ALA A 29 2.25 7.06 -14.09
CA ALA A 29 1.95 8.37 -14.66
C ALA A 29 3.09 9.37 -14.43
N PRO A 30 3.32 10.32 -15.36
CA PRO A 30 4.32 11.38 -15.16
C PRO A 30 4.04 12.20 -13.90
N VAL A 31 5.08 12.51 -13.16
CA VAL A 31 5.03 13.33 -11.94
C VAL A 31 6.19 14.33 -11.95
N SER A 32 6.18 15.28 -11.02
CA SER A 32 7.27 16.22 -10.84
C SER A 32 8.58 15.51 -10.50
N ARG A 33 9.73 16.19 -10.64
CA ARG A 33 11.04 15.64 -10.28
C ARG A 33 11.11 15.20 -8.82
N ILE A 34 10.57 16.01 -7.91
CA ILE A 34 10.56 15.69 -6.48
C ILE A 34 9.73 14.43 -6.24
N ARG A 35 8.55 14.34 -6.84
CA ARG A 35 7.69 13.17 -6.70
C ARG A 35 8.26 11.94 -7.37
N GLN A 36 8.98 12.11 -8.48
CA GLN A 36 9.71 11.00 -9.11
C GLN A 36 10.78 10.46 -8.18
N SER A 37 11.52 11.33 -7.49
CA SER A 37 12.51 10.91 -6.49
C SER A 37 11.86 10.14 -5.33
N VAL A 38 10.70 10.58 -4.87
CA VAL A 38 9.94 9.87 -3.83
C VAL A 38 9.50 8.50 -4.34
N ARG A 39 8.98 8.43 -5.54
CA ARG A 39 8.58 7.16 -6.16
C ARG A 39 9.75 6.19 -6.26
N ASP A 40 10.88 6.68 -6.77
CA ASP A 40 12.10 5.86 -6.93
C ASP A 40 12.61 5.36 -5.59
N GLY A 41 12.63 6.23 -4.57
CA GLY A 41 13.04 5.86 -3.22
C GLY A 41 12.13 4.78 -2.61
N ARG A 42 10.82 4.92 -2.77
CA ARG A 42 9.85 3.93 -2.30
C ARG A 42 10.02 2.59 -3.03
N ASN A 43 10.20 2.64 -4.34
CA ASN A 43 10.39 1.43 -5.13
C ASN A 43 11.69 0.71 -4.76
N GLN A 44 12.78 1.45 -4.56
CA GLN A 44 14.05 0.90 -4.12
C GLN A 44 13.95 0.27 -2.74
N MET A 45 13.28 0.92 -1.79
CA MET A 45 13.08 0.40 -0.44
C MET A 45 12.27 -0.90 -0.47
N ARG A 46 11.18 -0.92 -1.23
CA ARG A 46 10.33 -2.11 -1.39
C ARG A 46 11.12 -3.26 -2.02
N THR A 47 11.86 -2.99 -3.08
CA THR A 47 12.71 -3.99 -3.75
C THR A 47 13.75 -4.54 -2.78
N LYS A 48 14.40 -3.68 -2.01
CA LYS A 48 15.39 -4.09 -1.03
C LYS A 48 14.77 -4.95 0.07
N LEU A 49 13.63 -4.55 0.59
CA LEU A 49 12.91 -5.30 1.61
C LEU A 49 12.53 -6.70 1.09
N ILE A 50 11.92 -6.77 -0.07
CA ILE A 50 11.49 -8.02 -0.69
C ILE A 50 12.67 -8.93 -1.00
N SER A 51 13.82 -8.37 -1.40
CA SER A 51 15.01 -9.16 -1.71
C SER A 51 15.59 -9.89 -0.50
N GLN A 52 15.27 -9.44 0.71
CA GLN A 52 15.72 -10.06 1.95
C GLN A 52 14.79 -11.14 2.48
N LEU A 53 13.64 -11.33 1.85
CA LEU A 53 12.65 -12.31 2.24
C LEU A 53 12.79 -13.58 1.38
N PRO A 54 12.41 -14.75 1.92
CA PRO A 54 12.36 -15.97 1.12
C PRO A 54 11.46 -15.81 -0.11
N LYS A 55 11.81 -16.48 -1.19
CA LYS A 55 10.98 -16.49 -2.41
C LYS A 55 9.65 -17.18 -2.18
N ASP A 56 9.61 -18.20 -1.35
CA ASP A 56 8.41 -18.91 -0.94
C ASP A 56 8.04 -18.49 0.48
N LEU A 57 6.93 -17.80 0.61
CA LEU A 57 6.37 -17.36 1.89
C LEU A 57 5.10 -18.13 2.25
N SER A 58 4.90 -19.30 1.65
CA SER A 58 3.75 -20.16 1.99
C SER A 58 3.76 -20.46 3.49
N GLY A 59 2.60 -20.28 4.14
CA GLY A 59 2.46 -20.46 5.57
C GLY A 59 2.85 -19.24 6.41
N ALA A 60 3.48 -18.23 5.83
CA ALA A 60 3.77 -16.99 6.54
C ALA A 60 2.55 -16.08 6.62
N ARG A 61 2.47 -15.30 7.70
CA ARG A 61 1.44 -14.27 7.90
C ARG A 61 2.13 -12.95 8.13
N VAL A 62 1.68 -11.90 7.44
CA VAL A 62 2.29 -10.57 7.51
C VAL A 62 1.21 -9.51 7.69
N LEU A 63 1.50 -8.55 8.55
CA LEU A 63 0.73 -7.31 8.65
C LEU A 63 1.46 -6.23 7.85
N ASP A 64 0.80 -5.69 6.83
CA ASP A 64 1.25 -4.53 6.07
C ASP A 64 0.51 -3.30 6.60
N ALA A 65 1.11 -2.63 7.58
CA ALA A 65 0.53 -1.46 8.22
C ALA A 65 0.81 -0.21 7.37
N GLY A 66 -0.24 0.52 7.03
CA GLY A 66 -0.13 1.65 6.11
C GLY A 66 0.10 1.20 4.68
N CYS A 67 -0.68 0.22 4.24
CA CYS A 67 -0.46 -0.46 2.95
C CYS A 67 -0.68 0.43 1.73
N GLY A 68 -1.39 1.54 1.88
CA GLY A 68 -1.70 2.45 0.78
C GLY A 68 -2.39 1.74 -0.38
N THR A 69 -1.77 1.76 -1.56
CA THR A 69 -2.32 1.13 -2.77
C THR A 69 -1.97 -0.35 -2.91
N GLY A 70 -1.33 -0.94 -1.89
CA GLY A 70 -1.17 -2.39 -1.79
C GLY A 70 -0.01 -3.00 -2.56
N GLN A 71 0.98 -2.21 -2.97
CA GLN A 71 2.10 -2.69 -3.78
C GLN A 71 2.92 -3.78 -3.07
N LEU A 72 3.28 -3.56 -1.79
CA LEU A 72 4.01 -4.55 -1.01
C LEU A 72 3.16 -5.78 -0.73
N SER A 73 1.90 -5.57 -0.35
CA SER A 73 0.97 -6.67 -0.08
C SER A 73 0.80 -7.59 -1.29
N GLU A 74 0.71 -7.02 -2.50
CA GLU A 74 0.65 -7.79 -3.74
C GLU A 74 1.89 -8.66 -3.92
N GLU A 75 3.08 -8.11 -3.74
CA GLU A 75 4.33 -8.85 -3.88
C GLU A 75 4.45 -9.98 -2.86
N LEU A 76 4.03 -9.72 -1.62
CA LEU A 76 4.01 -10.75 -0.57
C LEU A 76 3.03 -11.87 -0.90
N ALA A 77 1.84 -11.53 -1.37
CA ALA A 77 0.82 -12.50 -1.75
C ALA A 77 1.27 -13.37 -2.94
N LEU A 78 2.00 -12.79 -3.89
CA LEU A 78 2.59 -13.53 -5.00
C LEU A 78 3.56 -14.62 -4.53
N ARG A 79 4.16 -14.45 -3.35
CA ARG A 79 5.03 -15.45 -2.72
C ARG A 79 4.29 -16.44 -1.83
N GLY A 80 2.96 -16.39 -1.81
CA GLY A 80 2.12 -17.30 -1.03
C GLY A 80 1.79 -16.85 0.39
N CYS A 81 2.20 -15.65 0.77
CA CYS A 81 1.96 -15.10 2.10
C CYS A 81 0.47 -14.79 2.32
N GLN A 82 0.00 -15.00 3.55
CA GLN A 82 -1.28 -14.46 4.00
C GLN A 82 -1.03 -13.06 4.57
N VAL A 83 -1.66 -12.06 3.98
CA VAL A 83 -1.41 -10.66 4.30
C VAL A 83 -2.66 -10.03 4.90
N VAL A 84 -2.49 -9.32 6.01
CA VAL A 84 -3.46 -8.35 6.49
C VAL A 84 -2.91 -6.99 6.14
N ALA A 85 -3.58 -6.28 5.26
CA ALA A 85 -3.16 -4.97 4.77
C ALA A 85 -4.09 -3.92 5.36
N ALA A 86 -3.54 -3.00 6.13
CA ALA A 86 -4.32 -1.99 6.84
C ALA A 86 -3.91 -0.59 6.41
N ASP A 87 -4.89 0.29 6.24
CA ASP A 87 -4.65 1.70 5.99
C ASP A 87 -5.77 2.55 6.59
N ILE A 88 -5.43 3.77 6.97
CA ILE A 88 -6.38 4.74 7.52
C ILE A 88 -7.36 5.25 6.47
N SER A 89 -7.00 5.18 5.18
CA SER A 89 -7.81 5.73 4.08
C SER A 89 -8.65 4.64 3.41
N PRO A 90 -9.99 4.66 3.57
CA PRO A 90 -10.87 3.78 2.81
C PRO A 90 -10.72 3.91 1.29
N SER A 91 -10.46 5.12 0.80
CA SER A 91 -10.27 5.36 -0.63
C SER A 91 -9.01 4.70 -1.17
N LEU A 92 -7.90 4.73 -0.41
CA LEU A 92 -6.68 4.02 -0.78
C LEU A 92 -6.88 2.50 -0.74
N LEU A 93 -7.61 1.98 0.24
CA LEU A 93 -7.95 0.56 0.30
C LEU A 93 -8.81 0.12 -0.89
N ASN A 94 -9.76 0.93 -1.31
CA ASN A 94 -10.56 0.66 -2.51
C ASN A 94 -9.68 0.64 -3.76
N LEU A 95 -8.74 1.57 -3.86
CA LEU A 95 -7.79 1.61 -4.96
C LEU A 95 -6.88 0.38 -4.96
N ALA A 96 -6.38 -0.02 -3.79
CA ALA A 96 -5.60 -1.24 -3.62
C ALA A 96 -6.39 -2.47 -4.10
N ARG A 97 -7.65 -2.58 -3.69
CA ARG A 97 -8.52 -3.68 -4.11
C ARG A 97 -8.67 -3.74 -5.63
N SER A 98 -8.78 -2.59 -6.29
CA SER A 98 -8.92 -2.53 -7.74
C SER A 98 -7.63 -2.86 -8.48
N ARG A 99 -6.47 -2.56 -7.89
CA ARG A 99 -5.15 -2.77 -8.50
C ARG A 99 -4.60 -4.18 -8.29
N ILE A 100 -4.88 -4.77 -7.14
CA ILE A 100 -4.42 -6.13 -6.81
C ILE A 100 -5.18 -7.13 -7.69
N PRO A 101 -4.48 -8.01 -8.41
CA PRO A 101 -5.13 -9.03 -9.22
C PRO A 101 -6.11 -9.87 -8.39
N GLU A 102 -7.26 -10.16 -8.97
CA GLU A 102 -8.36 -10.84 -8.27
C GLU A 102 -7.94 -12.19 -7.68
N HIS A 103 -7.10 -12.93 -8.37
CA HIS A 103 -6.64 -14.24 -7.88
C HIS A 103 -5.82 -14.17 -6.59
N LEU A 104 -5.31 -12.98 -6.21
CA LEU A 104 -4.59 -12.77 -4.96
C LEU A 104 -5.48 -12.30 -3.82
N HIS A 105 -6.75 -11.95 -4.07
CA HIS A 105 -7.65 -11.43 -3.05
C HIS A 105 -7.87 -12.42 -1.90
N GLN A 106 -7.83 -13.71 -2.18
CA GLN A 106 -7.94 -14.73 -1.14
C GLN A 106 -6.78 -14.72 -0.14
N ASN A 107 -5.64 -14.16 -0.51
CA ASN A 107 -4.45 -14.07 0.32
C ASN A 107 -4.33 -12.72 1.06
N ILE A 108 -5.17 -11.76 0.74
CA ILE A 108 -5.04 -10.39 1.26
C ILE A 108 -6.35 -9.95 1.88
N GLU A 109 -6.33 -9.67 3.18
CA GLU A 109 -7.42 -9.03 3.89
C GLU A 109 -7.12 -7.53 3.99
N LEU A 110 -8.02 -6.69 3.46
CA LEU A 110 -7.90 -5.24 3.50
C LEU A 110 -8.73 -4.69 4.67
N LEU A 111 -8.10 -3.96 5.56
CA LEU A 111 -8.75 -3.38 6.75
C LEU A 111 -8.65 -1.86 6.77
#